data_2b150c12f0991ae27f8850f443eed145
#
_entry.id   2b150c12f0991ae27f8850f443eed145
#
_cell.length_a   1.000
_cell.length_b   1.000
_cell.length_c   1.000
_cell.angle_alpha   90.00
_cell.angle_beta   90.00
_cell.angle_gamma   90.00
#
_symmetry.space_group_name_H-M   'P 1'
#
loop_
_entity.id
_entity.type
_entity.pdbx_description
1 polymer ?
#
loop_
_entity_poly.entity_id
_entity_poly.type
_entity_poly.pdbx_seq_one_letter_code
_entity_poly.pdbx_strand_id
1 'polypeptide(L)'
;MRKTLILLLCFPLVVNGSENQAKAIINEMEELYRGTSSEVLMTMQVETPQYSRSLRMFGQTLGKERAIFRITSPKKDKGITTLRRDKEMWNFFPKINKVIKVPPSMMMGSWMGSDFTNDDLVQETKLVEEYNLELITDSETFLIILTPKEDTVSLWGKIDYLIQKDPLLPLKQSFFDDYGTKVRELIYKDPKVFGGKLLPSAMEMIPLNKPGHLTTIFYNQIEFGPEGVSEKSFSLRELKKRI
;
A
#
# COMPACT_ATOMS: atom_id res chain seq x y z
N MET A 1 52.51 18.96 -27.36
CA MET A 1 52.00 18.73 -25.97
C MET A 1 50.57 18.21 -26.08
N ARG A 2 50.35 16.90 -25.91
CA ARG A 2 48.99 16.29 -25.90
C ARG A 2 48.44 16.37 -24.48
N LYS A 3 47.38 17.11 -24.29
CA LYS A 3 46.61 17.13 -22.99
C LYS A 3 45.74 15.88 -22.95
N THR A 4 46.09 14.94 -22.12
CA THR A 4 45.27 13.75 -21.80
C THR A 4 44.15 14.22 -20.86
N LEU A 5 42.93 14.23 -21.36
CA LEU A 5 41.71 14.49 -20.54
C LEU A 5 41.37 13.19 -19.78
N ILE A 6 41.64 13.17 -18.48
CA ILE A 6 41.21 12.06 -17.61
C ILE A 6 39.76 12.31 -17.29
N LEU A 7 38.86 11.51 -17.87
CA LEU A 7 37.44 11.47 -17.56
C LEU A 7 37.31 10.66 -16.27
N LEU A 8 37.08 11.34 -15.12
CA LEU A 8 36.75 10.68 -13.83
C LEU A 8 35.32 10.14 -13.95
N LEU A 9 35.17 8.85 -14.19
CA LEU A 9 33.91 8.14 -14.09
C LEU A 9 33.59 7.97 -12.59
N CYS A 10 32.75 8.85 -12.05
CA CYS A 10 32.13 8.64 -10.75
C CYS A 10 31.11 7.50 -10.85
N PHE A 11 31.51 6.28 -10.48
CA PHE A 11 30.55 5.22 -10.20
C PHE A 11 29.89 5.52 -8.85
N PRO A 12 28.56 5.46 -8.76
CA PRO A 12 27.90 5.55 -7.44
C PRO A 12 28.37 4.39 -6.56
N LEU A 13 28.86 4.72 -5.37
CA LEU A 13 29.23 3.74 -4.37
C LEU A 13 27.93 3.09 -3.86
N VAL A 14 27.69 1.84 -4.25
CA VAL A 14 26.61 1.02 -3.71
C VAL A 14 27.12 0.36 -2.43
N VAL A 15 26.47 0.63 -1.30
CA VAL A 15 26.84 0.09 0.02
C VAL A 15 25.71 -0.82 0.49
N ASN A 16 26.05 -2.02 0.94
CA ASN A 16 25.10 -2.91 1.61
C ASN A 16 24.87 -2.45 3.04
N GLY A 17 23.62 -2.14 3.38
CA GLY A 17 23.19 -1.78 4.73
C GLY A 17 22.81 -3.02 5.56
N SER A 18 22.62 -2.82 6.87
CA SER A 18 22.19 -3.92 7.74
C SER A 18 20.68 -4.17 7.63
N GLU A 19 20.25 -5.41 7.93
CA GLU A 19 18.82 -5.78 8.01
C GLU A 19 18.07 -4.91 9.05
N ASN A 20 18.71 -4.59 10.17
CA ASN A 20 18.11 -3.72 11.20
C ASN A 20 17.84 -2.30 10.67
N GLN A 21 18.72 -1.78 9.82
CA GLN A 21 18.52 -0.49 9.17
C GLN A 21 17.35 -0.56 8.16
N ALA A 22 17.25 -1.63 7.39
CA ALA A 22 16.12 -1.86 6.49
C ALA A 22 14.79 -1.90 7.25
N LYS A 23 14.73 -2.62 8.38
CA LYS A 23 13.57 -2.68 9.27
C LYS A 23 13.17 -1.31 9.81
N ALA A 24 14.16 -0.50 10.23
CA ALA A 24 13.88 0.86 10.71
C ALA A 24 13.25 1.73 9.62
N ILE A 25 13.78 1.70 8.39
CA ILE A 25 13.24 2.45 7.25
C ILE A 25 11.81 2.02 6.92
N ILE A 26 11.52 0.72 6.86
CA ILE A 26 10.15 0.22 6.58
C ILE A 26 9.19 0.67 7.67
N ASN A 27 9.56 0.54 8.97
CA ASN A 27 8.71 0.99 10.06
C ASN A 27 8.44 2.50 10.01
N GLU A 28 9.43 3.32 9.67
CA GLU A 28 9.27 4.76 9.50
C GLU A 28 8.30 5.07 8.34
N MET A 29 8.42 4.36 7.22
CA MET A 29 7.47 4.48 6.09
C MET A 29 6.03 4.16 6.53
N GLU A 30 5.82 3.09 7.27
CA GLU A 30 4.49 2.72 7.75
C GLU A 30 3.91 3.78 8.71
N GLU A 31 4.72 4.34 9.62
CA GLU A 31 4.29 5.40 10.55
C GLU A 31 3.93 6.72 9.85
N LEU A 32 4.61 7.05 8.74
CA LEU A 32 4.27 8.23 7.96
C LEU A 32 2.82 8.21 7.51
N TYR A 33 2.33 7.07 6.99
CA TYR A 33 0.98 6.96 6.42
C TYR A 33 -0.12 6.78 7.46
N ARG A 34 0.18 6.15 8.61
CA ARG A 34 -0.86 5.70 9.54
C ARG A 34 -0.96 6.55 10.79
N GLY A 35 0.20 6.95 11.34
CA GLY A 35 0.23 7.47 12.70
C GLY A 35 -0.35 6.44 13.69
N THR A 36 -0.77 6.88 14.86
CA THR A 36 -1.48 6.04 15.84
C THR A 36 -2.91 5.73 15.39
N SER A 37 -3.55 6.70 14.74
CA SER A 37 -4.85 6.57 14.08
C SER A 37 -4.96 7.58 12.95
N SER A 38 -5.82 7.32 11.98
CA SER A 38 -6.11 8.28 10.90
C SER A 38 -7.53 8.16 10.38
N GLU A 39 -8.02 9.26 9.80
CA GLU A 39 -9.18 9.31 8.90
C GLU A 39 -8.75 9.76 7.53
N VAL A 40 -9.27 9.12 6.50
CA VAL A 40 -8.92 9.43 5.12
C VAL A 40 -10.15 9.60 4.25
N LEU A 41 -10.12 10.61 3.39
CA LEU A 41 -10.99 10.72 2.23
C LEU A 41 -10.16 10.40 1.01
N MET A 42 -10.56 9.40 0.23
CA MET A 42 -9.82 8.98 -0.96
C MET A 42 -10.73 8.71 -2.14
N THR A 43 -10.16 8.80 -3.33
CA THR A 43 -10.79 8.42 -4.58
C THR A 43 -9.98 7.30 -5.20
N MET A 44 -10.61 6.20 -5.53
CA MET A 44 -10.01 5.11 -6.29
C MET A 44 -10.57 5.12 -7.71
N GLN A 45 -9.68 5.23 -8.70
CA GLN A 45 -10.01 5.11 -10.12
C GLN A 45 -9.49 3.76 -10.62
N VAL A 46 -10.36 3.00 -11.24
CA VAL A 46 -10.02 1.71 -11.87
C VAL A 46 -10.23 1.88 -13.37
N GLU A 47 -9.17 1.67 -14.11
CA GLU A 47 -9.15 1.75 -15.57
C GLU A 47 -8.84 0.37 -16.15
N THR A 48 -9.62 -0.02 -17.14
CA THR A 48 -9.43 -1.25 -17.91
C THR A 48 -9.70 -0.95 -19.39
N PRO A 49 -9.31 -1.82 -20.32
CA PRO A 49 -9.66 -1.63 -21.73
C PRO A 49 -11.17 -1.55 -22.01
N GLN A 50 -12.01 -2.07 -21.10
CA GLN A 50 -13.47 -2.17 -21.30
C GLN A 50 -14.25 -1.10 -20.55
N TYR A 51 -13.72 -0.57 -19.42
CA TYR A 51 -14.44 0.41 -18.62
C TYR A 51 -13.49 1.23 -17.74
N SER A 52 -13.97 2.38 -17.33
CA SER A 52 -13.40 3.18 -16.24
C SER A 52 -14.43 3.32 -15.11
N ARG A 53 -13.97 3.29 -13.88
CA ARG A 53 -14.79 3.38 -12.67
C ARG A 53 -14.11 4.23 -11.61
N SER A 54 -14.88 5.13 -10.98
CA SER A 54 -14.38 5.94 -9.85
C SER A 54 -15.22 5.67 -8.60
N LEU A 55 -14.53 5.44 -7.48
CA LEU A 55 -15.12 5.24 -6.16
C LEU A 55 -14.59 6.29 -5.20
N ARG A 56 -15.46 7.04 -4.51
CA ARG A 56 -15.07 7.83 -3.35
C ARG A 56 -15.24 6.99 -2.09
N MET A 57 -14.27 7.06 -1.21
CA MET A 57 -14.26 6.25 0.00
C MET A 57 -13.88 7.11 1.21
N PHE A 58 -14.44 6.75 2.34
CA PHE A 58 -14.02 7.16 3.66
C PHE A 58 -13.35 5.98 4.34
N GLY A 59 -12.20 6.21 4.95
CA GLY A 59 -11.45 5.20 5.68
C GLY A 59 -11.04 5.67 7.06
N GLN A 60 -10.92 4.75 7.99
CA GLN A 60 -10.33 4.94 9.30
C GLN A 60 -9.30 3.85 9.56
N THR A 61 -8.22 4.19 10.25
CA THR A 61 -7.22 3.23 10.73
C THR A 61 -6.91 3.43 12.20
N LEU A 62 -6.51 2.37 12.88
CA LEU A 62 -5.98 2.40 14.25
C LEU A 62 -4.81 1.43 14.33
N GLY A 63 -3.62 1.97 14.55
CA GLY A 63 -2.37 1.21 14.49
C GLY A 63 -2.19 0.51 13.13
N LYS A 64 -1.45 -0.59 13.17
CA LYS A 64 -1.15 -1.41 11.98
C LYS A 64 -2.24 -2.45 11.67
N GLU A 65 -3.14 -2.74 12.58
CA GLU A 65 -3.97 -3.94 12.55
C GLU A 65 -5.45 -3.69 12.27
N ARG A 66 -5.88 -2.42 12.33
CA ARG A 66 -7.29 -2.08 12.18
C ARG A 66 -7.52 -1.08 11.08
N ALA A 67 -8.40 -1.42 10.16
CA ALA A 67 -8.82 -0.52 9.10
C ALA A 67 -10.29 -0.78 8.73
N ILE A 68 -11.01 0.29 8.44
CA ILE A 68 -12.35 0.22 7.86
C ILE A 68 -12.44 1.20 6.70
N PHE A 69 -12.90 0.72 5.54
CA PHE A 69 -13.07 1.52 4.33
C PHE A 69 -14.50 1.40 3.84
N ARG A 70 -15.13 2.53 3.58
CA ARG A 70 -16.54 2.58 3.15
C ARG A 70 -16.69 3.39 1.88
N ILE A 71 -17.35 2.82 0.87
CA ILE A 71 -17.68 3.53 -0.36
C ILE A 71 -18.79 4.54 -0.07
N THR A 72 -18.54 5.82 -0.41
CA THR A 72 -19.49 6.92 -0.27
C THR A 72 -20.14 7.29 -1.60
N SER A 73 -19.48 7.01 -2.72
CA SER A 73 -19.94 7.26 -4.09
C SER A 73 -19.30 6.25 -5.05
N PRO A 74 -19.98 5.86 -6.14
CA PRO A 74 -21.30 6.24 -6.63
C PRO A 74 -22.46 5.56 -5.88
N LYS A 75 -23.69 6.02 -6.12
CA LYS A 75 -24.91 5.50 -5.44
C LYS A 75 -25.08 3.98 -5.55
N LYS A 76 -24.68 3.39 -6.68
CA LYS A 76 -24.78 1.93 -6.91
C LYS A 76 -23.93 1.09 -5.97
N ASP A 77 -22.81 1.64 -5.46
CA ASP A 77 -21.82 0.96 -4.62
C ASP A 77 -21.79 1.53 -3.19
N LYS A 78 -22.51 2.64 -2.94
CA LYS A 78 -22.54 3.34 -1.66
C LYS A 78 -22.90 2.38 -0.52
N GLY A 79 -22.09 2.44 0.56
CA GLY A 79 -22.25 1.66 1.77
C GLY A 79 -21.58 0.27 1.71
N ILE A 80 -21.01 -0.16 0.57
CA ILE A 80 -20.10 -1.31 0.59
C ILE A 80 -18.94 -0.92 1.51
N THR A 81 -18.65 -1.80 2.48
CA THR A 81 -17.66 -1.50 3.52
C THR A 81 -16.77 -2.71 3.71
N THR A 82 -15.45 -2.47 3.78
CA THR A 82 -14.45 -3.46 4.17
C THR A 82 -13.97 -3.15 5.58
N LEU A 83 -13.94 -4.15 6.44
CA LEU A 83 -13.33 -4.12 7.77
C LEU A 83 -12.16 -5.09 7.78
N ARG A 84 -11.00 -4.61 8.21
CA ARG A 84 -9.83 -5.41 8.54
C ARG A 84 -9.58 -5.35 10.04
N ARG A 85 -9.34 -6.50 10.65
CA ARG A 85 -8.85 -6.64 12.03
C ARG A 85 -7.79 -7.75 12.03
N ASP A 86 -6.58 -7.39 12.36
CA ASP A 86 -5.42 -8.28 12.32
C ASP A 86 -5.26 -8.92 10.92
N LYS A 87 -5.29 -10.24 10.86
CA LYS A 87 -5.24 -11.04 9.62
C LYS A 87 -6.61 -11.31 9.00
N GLU A 88 -7.68 -10.81 9.61
CA GLU A 88 -9.04 -11.13 9.19
C GLU A 88 -9.70 -9.93 8.49
N MET A 89 -10.49 -10.24 7.45
CA MET A 89 -11.20 -9.25 6.67
C MET A 89 -12.67 -9.63 6.48
N TRP A 90 -13.54 -8.63 6.52
CA TRP A 90 -14.98 -8.77 6.24
C TRP A 90 -15.42 -7.69 5.26
N ASN A 91 -16.31 -8.07 4.35
CA ASN A 91 -17.00 -7.14 3.48
C ASN A 91 -18.49 -7.12 3.80
N PHE A 92 -19.08 -5.91 3.88
CA PHE A 92 -20.50 -5.70 3.99
C PHE A 92 -21.08 -5.24 2.66
N PHE A 93 -22.12 -5.90 2.22
CA PHE A 93 -22.89 -5.59 1.01
C PHE A 93 -24.29 -5.11 1.39
N PRO A 94 -24.55 -3.77 1.39
CA PRO A 94 -25.80 -3.20 1.92
C PRO A 94 -27.02 -3.62 1.12
N LYS A 95 -26.90 -3.84 -0.20
CA LYS A 95 -28.05 -4.25 -1.06
C LYS A 95 -28.68 -5.58 -0.65
N ILE A 96 -27.86 -6.50 -0.18
CA ILE A 96 -28.30 -7.83 0.26
C ILE A 96 -28.22 -7.98 1.77
N ASN A 97 -27.83 -6.92 2.47
CA ASN A 97 -27.64 -6.86 3.94
C ASN A 97 -26.79 -8.01 4.50
N LYS A 98 -25.72 -8.38 3.80
CA LYS A 98 -24.83 -9.48 4.19
C LYS A 98 -23.45 -8.99 4.56
N VAL A 99 -22.90 -9.55 5.65
CA VAL A 99 -21.48 -9.51 5.99
C VAL A 99 -20.87 -10.82 5.58
N ILE A 100 -19.79 -10.76 4.82
CA ILE A 100 -19.04 -11.91 4.34
C ILE A 100 -17.62 -11.79 4.86
N LYS A 101 -17.15 -12.78 5.61
CA LYS A 101 -15.74 -12.92 5.96
C LYS A 101 -14.98 -13.38 4.73
N VAL A 102 -13.88 -12.72 4.41
CA VAL A 102 -13.00 -13.12 3.29
C VAL A 102 -12.18 -14.33 3.73
N PRO A 103 -12.39 -15.51 3.15
CA PRO A 103 -11.60 -16.68 3.49
C PRO A 103 -10.16 -16.55 2.96
N PRO A 104 -9.17 -17.22 3.56
CA PRO A 104 -7.77 -17.17 3.12
C PRO A 104 -7.58 -17.44 1.62
N SER A 105 -8.33 -18.37 1.04
CA SER A 105 -8.30 -18.69 -0.39
C SER A 105 -8.78 -17.55 -1.31
N MET A 106 -9.45 -16.54 -0.78
CA MET A 106 -9.95 -15.38 -1.52
C MET A 106 -9.17 -14.08 -1.21
N MET A 107 -8.09 -14.17 -0.41
CA MET A 107 -7.26 -12.99 -0.13
C MET A 107 -6.58 -12.45 -1.39
N MET A 108 -6.31 -13.33 -2.36
CA MET A 108 -5.83 -12.98 -3.72
C MET A 108 -6.86 -12.28 -4.58
N GLY A 109 -8.12 -12.32 -4.20
CA GLY A 109 -9.19 -11.69 -4.96
C GLY A 109 -9.05 -10.17 -4.95
N SER A 110 -9.54 -9.56 -6.03
CA SER A 110 -9.57 -8.10 -6.22
C SER A 110 -10.33 -7.41 -5.09
N TRP A 111 -9.70 -6.43 -4.43
CA TRP A 111 -10.37 -5.57 -3.46
C TRP A 111 -11.25 -4.54 -4.18
N MET A 112 -12.55 -4.57 -3.89
CA MET A 112 -13.53 -3.64 -4.48
C MET A 112 -13.48 -3.56 -6.02
N GLY A 113 -13.02 -4.61 -6.71
CA GLY A 113 -12.91 -4.66 -8.17
C GLY A 113 -11.76 -3.84 -8.77
N SER A 114 -10.72 -3.58 -7.97
CA SER A 114 -9.49 -2.89 -8.36
C SER A 114 -8.37 -3.89 -8.67
N ASP A 115 -7.20 -3.40 -9.03
CA ASP A 115 -5.98 -4.20 -9.18
C ASP A 115 -5.25 -4.43 -7.85
N PHE A 116 -5.71 -3.80 -6.76
CA PHE A 116 -5.33 -4.18 -5.41
C PHE A 116 -6.05 -5.46 -5.00
N THR A 117 -5.36 -6.34 -4.28
CA THR A 117 -5.92 -7.56 -3.70
C THR A 117 -6.42 -7.30 -2.26
N ASN A 118 -7.24 -8.19 -1.73
CA ASN A 118 -7.59 -8.14 -0.31
C ASN A 118 -6.34 -8.33 0.57
N ASP A 119 -5.38 -9.13 0.09
CA ASP A 119 -4.12 -9.38 0.77
C ASP A 119 -3.26 -8.11 0.92
N ASP A 120 -3.25 -7.22 -0.08
CA ASP A 120 -2.51 -5.96 0.00
C ASP A 120 -2.92 -5.13 1.23
N LEU A 121 -4.19 -5.15 1.61
CA LEU A 121 -4.66 -4.43 2.79
C LEU A 121 -4.18 -5.06 4.11
N VAL A 122 -3.75 -6.31 4.09
CA VAL A 122 -3.30 -7.07 5.27
C VAL A 122 -1.78 -7.12 5.33
N GLN A 123 -1.11 -7.41 4.23
CA GLN A 123 0.33 -7.65 4.17
C GLN A 123 1.17 -6.37 4.28
N GLU A 124 0.67 -5.25 3.78
CA GLU A 124 1.38 -3.97 3.84
C GLU A 124 1.95 -3.64 5.24
N THR A 125 1.32 -4.15 6.30
CA THR A 125 1.70 -3.89 7.69
C THR A 125 2.58 -4.96 8.32
N LYS A 126 3.05 -5.94 7.54
CA LYS A 126 3.78 -7.11 8.04
C LYS A 126 5.11 -7.35 7.34
N LEU A 127 5.53 -6.40 6.51
CA LEU A 127 6.75 -6.55 5.72
C LEU A 127 7.97 -6.88 6.59
N VAL A 128 8.11 -6.24 7.74
CA VAL A 128 9.23 -6.47 8.67
C VAL A 128 9.13 -7.84 9.38
N GLU A 129 7.90 -8.29 9.65
CA GLU A 129 7.66 -9.52 10.41
C GLU A 129 7.78 -10.77 9.52
N GLU A 130 7.25 -10.70 8.30
CA GLU A 130 7.06 -11.86 7.43
C GLU A 130 8.14 -12.00 6.34
N TYR A 131 9.01 -10.96 6.15
CA TYR A 131 10.06 -10.99 5.13
C TYR A 131 11.47 -10.85 5.73
N ASN A 132 12.44 -11.44 5.05
CA ASN A 132 13.85 -11.14 5.20
C ASN A 132 14.13 -9.88 4.37
N LEU A 133 14.95 -8.97 4.90
CA LEU A 133 15.21 -7.68 4.28
C LEU A 133 16.70 -7.54 3.96
N GLU A 134 16.99 -7.22 2.70
CA GLU A 134 18.32 -6.81 2.25
C GLU A 134 18.27 -5.32 1.86
N LEU A 135 19.21 -4.52 2.35
CA LEU A 135 19.29 -3.10 2.05
C LEU A 135 20.46 -2.81 1.12
N ILE A 136 20.16 -2.22 -0.02
CA ILE A 136 21.11 -1.65 -0.96
C ILE A 136 20.90 -0.14 -0.95
N THR A 137 21.99 0.63 -0.86
CA THR A 137 21.91 2.09 -0.73
C THR A 137 22.87 2.79 -1.69
N ASP A 138 22.40 3.84 -2.33
CA ASP A 138 23.22 4.81 -3.08
C ASP A 138 23.16 6.20 -2.40
N SER A 139 23.53 7.28 -3.10
CA SER A 139 23.51 8.64 -2.55
C SER A 139 22.09 9.18 -2.28
N GLU A 140 21.09 8.74 -3.03
CA GLU A 140 19.75 9.36 -3.07
C GLU A 140 18.65 8.42 -2.61
N THR A 141 18.85 7.08 -2.77
CA THR A 141 17.80 6.10 -2.53
C THR A 141 18.23 4.95 -1.62
N PHE A 142 17.21 4.32 -1.04
CA PHE A 142 17.27 2.99 -0.46
C PHE A 142 16.51 2.04 -1.38
N LEU A 143 17.12 0.92 -1.74
CA LEU A 143 16.44 -0.23 -2.32
C LEU A 143 16.40 -1.33 -1.26
N ILE A 144 15.20 -1.66 -0.78
CA ILE A 144 15.01 -2.77 0.16
C ILE A 144 14.42 -3.94 -0.62
N ILE A 145 15.14 -5.05 -0.64
CA ILE A 145 14.71 -6.31 -1.24
C ILE A 145 14.10 -7.15 -0.14
N LEU A 146 12.83 -7.53 -0.32
CA LEU A 146 12.08 -8.33 0.62
C LEU A 146 11.85 -9.72 0.02
N THR A 147 12.27 -10.77 0.72
CA THR A 147 12.02 -12.16 0.37
C THR A 147 11.24 -12.84 1.50
N PRO A 148 10.15 -13.60 1.21
CA PRO A 148 9.35 -14.23 2.25
C PRO A 148 10.22 -15.13 3.14
N LYS A 149 9.92 -15.18 4.45
CA LYS A 149 10.49 -16.17 5.35
C LYS A 149 9.88 -17.55 5.06
N GLU A 150 10.57 -18.63 5.47
CA GLU A 150 10.16 -20.01 5.17
C GLU A 150 8.71 -20.34 5.56
N ASP A 151 8.23 -19.79 6.69
CA ASP A 151 6.87 -20.03 7.20
C ASP A 151 5.84 -19.03 6.72
N THR A 152 6.22 -18.10 5.82
CA THR A 152 5.33 -17.06 5.31
C THR A 152 4.58 -17.55 4.08
N VAL A 153 3.25 -17.56 4.16
CA VAL A 153 2.41 -17.72 2.98
C VAL A 153 2.33 -16.36 2.27
N SER A 154 3.21 -16.15 1.31
CA SER A 154 3.25 -14.95 0.48
C SER A 154 2.82 -15.26 -0.95
N LEU A 155 2.29 -14.26 -1.62
CA LEU A 155 2.00 -14.27 -3.06
C LEU A 155 3.20 -13.94 -3.91
N TRP A 156 4.20 -13.35 -3.27
CA TRP A 156 5.34 -12.74 -3.93
C TRP A 156 6.59 -13.50 -3.53
N GLY A 157 7.31 -14.01 -4.52
CA GLY A 157 8.64 -14.57 -4.32
C GLY A 157 9.65 -13.49 -3.92
N LYS A 158 9.38 -12.23 -4.33
CA LYS A 158 10.21 -11.07 -3.98
C LYS A 158 9.41 -9.77 -4.13
N ILE A 159 9.75 -8.77 -3.29
CA ILE A 159 9.32 -7.38 -3.46
C ILE A 159 10.57 -6.48 -3.43
N ASP A 160 10.73 -5.63 -4.44
CA ASP A 160 11.72 -4.57 -4.44
C ASP A 160 11.05 -3.26 -4.03
N TYR A 161 11.47 -2.66 -2.92
CA TYR A 161 10.93 -1.41 -2.41
C TYR A 161 11.97 -0.29 -2.53
N LEU A 162 11.73 0.63 -3.46
CA LEU A 162 12.57 1.80 -3.72
C LEU A 162 12.03 2.99 -2.92
N ILE A 163 12.90 3.63 -2.12
CA ILE A 163 12.57 4.72 -1.20
C ILE A 163 13.58 5.85 -1.42
N GLN A 164 13.10 7.08 -1.57
CA GLN A 164 13.91 8.30 -1.56
C GLN A 164 14.37 8.61 -0.15
N LYS A 165 15.63 9.08 0.02
CA LYS A 165 16.21 9.38 1.34
C LYS A 165 15.80 10.73 1.90
N ASP A 166 15.80 11.76 1.09
CA ASP A 166 15.55 13.14 1.51
C ASP A 166 14.69 13.89 0.48
N PRO A 167 13.46 14.26 0.82
CA PRO A 167 12.71 13.78 1.98
C PRO A 167 12.45 12.26 1.91
N LEU A 168 12.31 11.59 3.08
CA LEU A 168 12.06 10.16 3.13
C LEU A 168 10.66 9.86 2.56
N LEU A 169 10.60 9.30 1.34
CA LEU A 169 9.36 9.02 0.62
C LEU A 169 9.45 7.70 -0.16
N PRO A 170 8.38 6.90 -0.19
CA PRO A 170 8.30 5.76 -1.08
C PRO A 170 8.22 6.24 -2.53
N LEU A 171 8.94 5.58 -3.42
CA LEU A 171 8.91 5.85 -4.85
C LEU A 171 8.17 4.73 -5.61
N LYS A 172 8.52 3.48 -5.32
CA LYS A 172 7.98 2.34 -6.05
C LYS A 172 8.15 1.03 -5.29
N GLN A 173 7.15 0.15 -5.42
CA GLN A 173 7.28 -1.27 -5.11
C GLN A 173 7.12 -2.08 -6.40
N SER A 174 8.02 -3.03 -6.65
CA SER A 174 7.94 -4.00 -7.73
C SER A 174 7.74 -5.38 -7.15
N PHE A 175 6.73 -6.11 -7.62
CA PHE A 175 6.34 -7.41 -7.09
C PHE A 175 6.67 -8.51 -8.11
N PHE A 176 7.34 -9.55 -7.65
CA PHE A 176 7.79 -10.67 -8.47
C PHE A 176 7.13 -11.97 -7.99
N ASP A 177 6.81 -12.84 -8.94
CA ASP A 177 6.34 -14.19 -8.64
C ASP A 177 7.49 -15.11 -8.17
N ASP A 178 7.17 -16.37 -7.85
CA ASP A 178 8.15 -17.37 -7.41
C ASP A 178 9.18 -17.74 -8.49
N TYR A 179 8.92 -17.39 -9.75
CA TYR A 179 9.84 -17.60 -10.87
C TYR A 179 10.75 -16.39 -11.14
N GLY A 180 10.62 -15.33 -10.34
CA GLY A 180 11.37 -14.07 -10.52
C GLY A 180 10.84 -13.18 -11.63
N THR A 181 9.65 -13.44 -12.17
CA THR A 181 9.01 -12.58 -13.16
C THR A 181 8.33 -11.41 -12.45
N LYS A 182 8.61 -10.18 -12.88
CA LYS A 182 7.92 -9.00 -12.37
C LYS A 182 6.49 -8.97 -12.90
N VAL A 183 5.50 -9.00 -11.97
CA VAL A 183 4.07 -9.16 -12.31
C VAL A 183 3.25 -7.90 -12.09
N ARG A 184 3.70 -6.99 -11.21
CA ARG A 184 3.04 -5.69 -11.01
C ARG A 184 3.97 -4.66 -10.36
N GLU A 185 3.60 -3.40 -10.47
CA GLU A 185 4.27 -2.27 -9.81
C GLU A 185 3.26 -1.40 -9.08
N LEU A 186 3.65 -0.89 -7.92
CA LEU A 186 2.97 0.18 -7.19
C LEU A 186 3.87 1.41 -7.23
N ILE A 187 3.41 2.48 -7.86
CA ILE A 187 4.17 3.73 -8.03
C ILE A 187 3.54 4.80 -7.16
N TYR A 188 4.35 5.51 -6.39
CA TYR A 188 3.94 6.60 -5.52
C TYR A 188 4.24 7.94 -6.17
N LYS A 189 3.25 8.86 -6.19
CA LYS A 189 3.30 10.12 -6.95
C LYS A 189 2.77 11.32 -6.16
N ASP A 190 3.08 12.49 -6.67
CA ASP A 190 2.50 13.78 -6.28
C ASP A 190 2.56 14.03 -4.77
N PRO A 191 3.77 14.16 -4.18
CA PRO A 191 3.92 14.41 -2.74
C PRO A 191 3.17 15.67 -2.32
N LYS A 192 2.37 15.57 -1.25
CA LYS A 192 1.61 16.69 -0.64
C LYS A 192 1.72 16.63 0.88
N VAL A 193 1.50 17.76 1.52
CA VAL A 193 1.48 17.85 2.97
C VAL A 193 0.07 17.56 3.47
N PHE A 194 -0.07 16.55 4.34
CA PHE A 194 -1.28 16.19 5.07
C PHE A 194 -0.99 16.21 6.56
N GLY A 195 -1.70 17.04 7.32
CA GLY A 195 -1.50 17.11 8.78
C GLY A 195 -0.05 17.37 9.20
N GLY A 196 0.72 18.15 8.41
CA GLY A 196 2.13 18.44 8.66
C GLY A 196 3.12 17.37 8.17
N LYS A 197 2.66 16.25 7.61
CA LYS A 197 3.49 15.18 7.05
C LYS A 197 3.50 15.24 5.52
N LEU A 198 4.68 15.14 4.90
CA LEU A 198 4.81 15.03 3.45
C LEU A 198 4.59 13.57 3.03
N LEU A 199 3.60 13.32 2.18
CA LEU A 199 3.21 11.98 1.74
C LEU A 199 2.86 11.99 0.25
N PRO A 200 3.10 10.91 -0.52
CA PRO A 200 2.50 10.74 -1.83
C PRO A 200 0.98 10.86 -1.75
N SER A 201 0.41 11.72 -2.58
CA SER A 201 -1.04 11.90 -2.66
C SER A 201 -1.70 10.98 -3.68
N ALA A 202 -0.92 10.28 -4.50
CA ALA A 202 -1.41 9.31 -5.46
C ALA A 202 -0.56 8.02 -5.44
N MET A 203 -1.22 6.89 -5.62
CA MET A 203 -0.62 5.56 -5.75
C MET A 203 -1.21 4.85 -6.96
N GLU A 204 -0.36 4.41 -7.88
CA GLU A 204 -0.74 3.69 -9.10
C GLU A 204 -0.34 2.22 -9.03
N MET A 205 -1.32 1.33 -9.03
CA MET A 205 -1.12 -0.12 -9.16
C MET A 205 -1.22 -0.52 -10.62
N ILE A 206 -0.15 -1.03 -11.18
CA ILE A 206 -0.02 -1.43 -12.59
C ILE A 206 0.24 -2.93 -12.67
N PRO A 207 -0.75 -3.76 -12.99
CA PRO A 207 -0.53 -5.18 -13.25
C PRO A 207 0.09 -5.36 -14.64
N LEU A 208 1.32 -5.90 -14.70
CA LEU A 208 2.07 -6.07 -15.96
C LEU A 208 1.54 -7.21 -16.83
N ASN A 209 0.82 -8.15 -16.22
CA ASN A 209 0.16 -9.26 -16.90
C ASN A 209 -1.25 -8.94 -17.41
N LYS A 210 -1.73 -7.68 -17.23
CA LYS A 210 -3.04 -7.21 -17.69
C LYS A 210 -2.89 -5.88 -18.44
N PRO A 211 -2.50 -5.90 -19.72
CA PRO A 211 -2.32 -4.70 -20.52
C PRO A 211 -3.53 -3.77 -20.49
N GLY A 212 -3.31 -2.47 -20.26
CA GLY A 212 -4.36 -1.46 -20.18
C GLY A 212 -5.15 -1.42 -18.86
N HIS A 213 -4.74 -2.20 -17.86
CA HIS A 213 -5.25 -2.08 -16.49
C HIS A 213 -4.40 -1.11 -15.68
N LEU A 214 -5.08 -0.27 -14.90
CA LEU A 214 -4.47 0.66 -13.95
C LEU A 214 -5.48 0.94 -12.84
N THR A 215 -5.04 0.87 -11.60
CA THR A 215 -5.81 1.40 -10.47
C THR A 215 -5.01 2.50 -9.79
N THR A 216 -5.62 3.70 -9.70
CA THR A 216 -5.03 4.83 -8.98
C THR A 216 -5.85 5.15 -7.74
N ILE A 217 -5.18 5.24 -6.59
CA ILE A 217 -5.76 5.76 -5.34
C ILE A 217 -5.23 7.18 -5.15
N PHE A 218 -6.13 8.14 -5.00
CA PHE A 218 -5.83 9.53 -4.63
C PHE A 218 -6.25 9.78 -3.19
N TYR A 219 -5.34 10.21 -2.35
CA TYR A 219 -5.64 10.77 -1.04
C TYR A 219 -6.11 12.21 -1.21
N ASN A 220 -7.39 12.46 -0.93
CA ASN A 220 -7.98 13.79 -1.00
C ASN A 220 -7.77 14.57 0.32
N GLN A 221 -7.86 13.84 1.46
CA GLN A 221 -7.64 14.37 2.79
C GLN A 221 -7.16 13.25 3.71
N ILE A 222 -6.22 13.57 4.59
CA ILE A 222 -5.78 12.69 5.70
C ILE A 222 -5.77 13.52 6.97
N GLU A 223 -6.42 13.04 8.01
CA GLU A 223 -6.37 13.55 9.37
C GLU A 223 -5.71 12.51 10.26
N PHE A 224 -4.66 12.90 10.98
CA PHE A 224 -3.95 12.05 11.92
C PHE A 224 -4.41 12.31 13.34
N GLY A 225 -4.61 11.24 14.14
CA GLY A 225 -5.07 11.33 15.51
C GLY A 225 -6.49 11.93 15.68
N PRO A 226 -7.47 11.63 14.79
CA PRO A 226 -8.79 12.22 14.87
C PRO A 226 -9.49 11.81 16.18
N GLU A 227 -10.22 12.76 16.76
CA GLU A 227 -11.05 12.46 17.93
C GLU A 227 -12.14 11.42 17.57
N GLY A 228 -12.34 10.43 18.44
CA GLY A 228 -13.42 9.44 18.29
C GLY A 228 -13.03 8.15 17.57
N VAL A 229 -11.86 8.06 16.93
CA VAL A 229 -11.35 6.78 16.41
C VAL A 229 -10.84 5.94 17.59
N SER A 230 -11.47 4.78 17.78
CA SER A 230 -11.15 3.84 18.85
C SER A 230 -11.42 2.40 18.41
N GLU A 231 -11.06 1.41 19.21
CA GLU A 231 -11.35 -0.01 18.96
C GLU A 231 -12.82 -0.26 18.57
N LYS A 232 -13.76 0.52 19.12
CA LYS A 232 -15.21 0.42 18.83
C LYS A 232 -15.54 0.74 17.38
N SER A 233 -14.71 1.59 16.72
CA SER A 233 -14.86 1.96 15.31
C SER A 233 -14.64 0.78 14.35
N PHE A 234 -13.97 -0.28 14.82
CA PHE A 234 -13.59 -1.46 14.01
C PHE A 234 -14.38 -2.71 14.39
N SER A 235 -15.69 -2.56 14.58
CA SER A 235 -16.58 -3.66 14.93
C SER A 235 -17.46 -4.09 13.76
N LEU A 236 -17.98 -5.34 13.79
CA LEU A 236 -18.97 -5.80 12.82
C LEU A 236 -20.28 -4.97 12.87
N ARG A 237 -20.54 -4.27 13.95
CA ARG A 237 -21.65 -3.32 14.08
C ARG A 237 -21.37 -2.08 13.23
N GLU A 238 -20.17 -1.48 13.36
CA GLU A 238 -19.78 -0.31 12.59
C GLU A 238 -19.66 -0.64 11.10
N LEU A 239 -19.21 -1.86 10.74
CA LEU A 239 -19.21 -2.35 9.38
C LEU A 239 -20.58 -2.21 8.68
N LYS A 240 -21.68 -2.44 9.41
CA LYS A 240 -23.07 -2.36 8.91
C LYS A 240 -23.70 -0.98 8.97
N LYS A 241 -23.01 0.00 9.53
CA LYS A 241 -23.57 1.35 9.72
C LYS A 241 -23.84 1.99 8.35
N ARG A 242 -25.06 2.46 8.17
CA ARG A 242 -25.49 3.18 6.97
C ARG A 242 -24.98 4.63 7.05
N ILE A 243 -24.59 5.18 5.90
CA ILE A 243 -24.26 6.60 5.69
C ILE A 243 -25.36 7.27 4.86
#